data_9061058197e0aaad8e2f3ccb9ca21d73
#
_entry.id   9061058197e0aaad8e2f3ccb9ca21d73
#
_cell.length_a   1.000
_cell.length_b   1.000
_cell.length_c   1.000
_cell.angle_alpha   90.00
_cell.angle_beta   90.00
_cell.angle_gamma   90.00
#
_symmetry.space_group_name_H-M   'P 1'
#
loop_
_entity.id
_entity.type
_entity.pdbx_description
1 polymer ?
#
loop_
_entity_poly.entity_id
_entity_poly.type
_entity_poly.pdbx_seq_one_letter_code
_entity_poly.pdbx_strand_id
1 'polypeptide(L)'
;MEPIKAQLSNGQIVDAYPLTQAQQFMFFAFNNYGQVPATLNIGTGEYWKGDFDTELMREAIAEGIERTECFRLRFVKDQQYGTLQYIVPKTEAVIEEVDHTGLTYDESYEIIKSWSTVGVEFFEKPLNTIKIMHLPEGLNGIYVKLNHVTFDGYSTKIFLADIMAIYLNKKVGAPYPKPMKPYLDMVQEELDYLNSDKCKEDQAFWINFFQTQSEPYFCDYLRDNRLMKERVEYNQPDRRYVQCFTQKTESRQLIYHISEEDTNAVLAACNERDMSVVGVLMLGLRSALSAFNERQEDVSIRLMLARRSTLLEKKSGGNRWQMFSVRSIVDEDKTFKEATEVIEKSRDVVYHHCNYPFLKWVYLKNSVNKATLGQTYDSLTFSYHAPIELPYENAEVKKSSIGIWYNNNFSMQNLYLTIKHRCADNGFDVIWEYKLDEDGAAEDVAILHDKMFKAIMMGAKNPDIKIGEILDAIKL
;
A
#
# COMPACT_ATOMS: atom_id res chain seq x y z
N MET A 1 -28.29 -2.68 5.07
CA MET A 1 -28.33 -1.60 4.03
C MET A 1 -29.34 -1.98 2.96
N GLU A 2 -30.30 -1.12 2.67
CA GLU A 2 -31.20 -1.35 1.56
C GLU A 2 -30.49 -1.02 0.24
N PRO A 3 -30.61 -1.86 -0.81
CA PRO A 3 -29.99 -1.60 -2.09
C PRO A 3 -30.70 -0.48 -2.86
N ILE A 4 -29.91 0.26 -3.62
CA ILE A 4 -30.38 1.22 -4.61
C ILE A 4 -30.60 0.46 -5.92
N LYS A 5 -31.78 0.58 -6.53
CA LYS A 5 -32.05 -0.04 -7.82
C LYS A 5 -31.43 0.80 -8.93
N ALA A 6 -30.31 0.34 -9.48
CA ALA A 6 -29.60 1.01 -10.56
C ALA A 6 -29.83 0.30 -11.91
N GLN A 7 -29.97 1.09 -12.99
CA GLN A 7 -30.15 0.55 -14.34
C GLN A 7 -28.80 0.52 -15.08
N LEU A 8 -28.44 -0.65 -15.59
CA LEU A 8 -27.26 -0.83 -16.45
C LEU A 8 -27.53 -0.35 -17.89
N SER A 9 -26.47 -0.16 -18.66
CA SER A 9 -26.54 0.27 -20.07
C SER A 9 -27.36 -0.68 -20.97
N ASN A 10 -27.43 -1.96 -20.60
CA ASN A 10 -28.25 -2.96 -21.31
C ASN A 10 -29.72 -3.01 -20.86
N GLY A 11 -30.15 -2.12 -19.96
CA GLY A 11 -31.51 -2.05 -19.41
C GLY A 11 -31.77 -2.94 -18.19
N GLN A 12 -30.84 -3.78 -17.77
CA GLN A 12 -30.98 -4.64 -16.58
C GLN A 12 -30.97 -3.77 -15.31
N ILE A 13 -31.82 -4.12 -14.33
CA ILE A 13 -31.83 -3.49 -13.00
C ILE A 13 -31.02 -4.37 -12.05
N VAL A 14 -30.12 -3.75 -11.31
CA VAL A 14 -29.25 -4.39 -10.31
C VAL A 14 -29.41 -3.76 -8.93
N ASP A 15 -29.09 -4.52 -7.90
CA ASP A 15 -28.95 -4.02 -6.52
C ASP A 15 -27.57 -3.41 -6.37
N ALA A 16 -27.52 -2.10 -6.21
CA ALA A 16 -26.31 -1.33 -6.12
C ALA A 16 -26.20 -0.64 -4.75
N TYR A 17 -24.98 -0.27 -4.37
CA TYR A 17 -24.64 0.24 -3.05
C TYR A 17 -23.69 1.45 -3.17
N PRO A 18 -23.68 2.36 -2.19
CA PRO A 18 -22.72 3.46 -2.14
C PRO A 18 -21.26 2.95 -2.12
N LEU A 19 -20.35 3.78 -2.61
CA LEU A 19 -18.91 3.51 -2.53
C LEU A 19 -18.39 3.61 -1.10
N THR A 20 -17.40 2.76 -0.76
CA THR A 20 -16.58 2.94 0.45
C THR A 20 -15.71 4.20 0.35
N GLN A 21 -15.17 4.66 1.48
CA GLN A 21 -14.27 5.82 1.52
C GLN A 21 -13.00 5.59 0.68
N ALA A 22 -12.47 4.38 0.72
CA ALA A 22 -11.31 4.02 -0.09
C ALA A 22 -11.62 4.06 -1.58
N GLN A 23 -12.78 3.57 -2.01
CA GLN A 23 -13.23 3.65 -3.41
C GLN A 23 -13.46 5.08 -3.86
N GLN A 24 -14.12 5.92 -3.02
CA GLN A 24 -14.30 7.34 -3.30
C GLN A 24 -12.95 8.04 -3.50
N PHE A 25 -11.96 7.73 -2.66
CA PHE A 25 -10.62 8.26 -2.82
C PHE A 25 -9.97 7.77 -4.14
N MET A 26 -10.13 6.50 -4.52
CA MET A 26 -9.59 5.98 -5.78
C MET A 26 -10.18 6.67 -7.00
N PHE A 27 -11.50 6.86 -7.05
CA PHE A 27 -12.13 7.61 -8.14
C PHE A 27 -11.74 9.10 -8.14
N PHE A 28 -11.63 9.71 -6.95
CA PHE A 28 -11.10 11.07 -6.84
C PHE A 28 -9.67 11.17 -7.38
N ALA A 29 -8.80 10.27 -6.97
CA ALA A 29 -7.41 10.23 -7.41
C ALA A 29 -7.32 10.01 -8.93
N PHE A 30 -8.03 9.03 -9.47
CA PHE A 30 -8.07 8.78 -10.91
C PHE A 30 -8.49 10.02 -11.72
N ASN A 31 -9.54 10.71 -11.28
CA ASN A 31 -10.03 11.89 -11.98
C ASN A 31 -9.07 13.10 -11.92
N ASN A 32 -8.18 13.15 -10.94
CA ASN A 32 -7.29 14.27 -10.69
C ASN A 32 -5.82 14.02 -11.04
N TYR A 33 -5.42 12.75 -11.31
CA TYR A 33 -4.03 12.37 -11.61
C TYR A 33 -3.89 11.76 -13.01
N GLY A 34 -4.04 12.59 -14.05
CA GLY A 34 -3.75 12.23 -15.45
C GLY A 34 -4.71 11.25 -16.12
N GLN A 35 -5.70 10.71 -15.39
CA GLN A 35 -6.75 9.79 -15.90
C GLN A 35 -6.19 8.54 -16.61
N VAL A 36 -5.06 8.00 -16.13
CA VAL A 36 -4.46 6.78 -16.66
C VAL A 36 -5.05 5.56 -15.92
N PRO A 37 -5.90 4.73 -16.57
CA PRO A 37 -6.57 3.60 -15.88
C PRO A 37 -5.61 2.58 -15.27
N ALA A 38 -4.44 2.39 -15.87
CA ALA A 38 -3.43 1.46 -15.37
C ALA A 38 -2.83 1.87 -14.01
N THR A 39 -2.92 3.15 -13.62
CA THR A 39 -2.45 3.64 -12.30
C THR A 39 -3.11 2.92 -11.14
N LEU A 40 -4.32 2.39 -11.33
CA LEU A 40 -5.06 1.65 -10.32
C LEU A 40 -4.90 0.12 -10.41
N ASN A 41 -4.01 -0.38 -11.28
CA ASN A 41 -3.76 -1.82 -11.37
C ASN A 41 -2.79 -2.29 -10.29
N ILE A 42 -3.12 -3.42 -9.69
CA ILE A 42 -2.25 -4.23 -8.84
C ILE A 42 -1.89 -5.47 -9.64
N GLY A 43 -0.65 -5.56 -10.12
CA GLY A 43 -0.11 -6.77 -10.75
C GLY A 43 0.75 -7.53 -9.77
N THR A 44 0.40 -8.76 -9.42
CA THR A 44 1.24 -9.59 -8.56
C THR A 44 1.13 -11.06 -8.94
N GLY A 45 2.22 -11.79 -8.71
CA GLY A 45 2.26 -13.23 -8.90
C GLY A 45 2.86 -13.93 -7.70
N GLU A 46 2.38 -15.12 -7.43
CA GLU A 46 2.93 -16.05 -6.44
C GLU A 46 3.30 -17.36 -7.15
N TYR A 47 4.59 -17.71 -7.09
CA TYR A 47 5.16 -18.83 -7.80
C TYR A 47 6.02 -19.69 -6.87
N TRP A 48 6.11 -20.99 -7.15
CA TRP A 48 6.95 -21.91 -6.39
C TRP A 48 7.41 -23.09 -7.25
N LYS A 49 8.47 -23.77 -6.84
CA LYS A 49 8.91 -25.06 -7.42
C LYS A 49 8.24 -26.21 -6.69
N GLY A 50 7.90 -27.26 -7.43
CA GLY A 50 7.30 -28.47 -6.87
C GLY A 50 6.23 -29.09 -7.76
N ASP A 51 5.54 -30.07 -7.22
CA ASP A 51 4.43 -30.73 -7.90
C ASP A 51 3.24 -29.76 -7.98
N PHE A 52 2.83 -29.44 -9.21
CA PHE A 52 1.76 -28.48 -9.51
C PHE A 52 0.70 -29.14 -10.39
N ASP A 53 -0.53 -29.15 -9.90
CA ASP A 53 -1.68 -29.67 -10.63
C ASP A 53 -2.53 -28.52 -11.16
N THR A 54 -2.46 -28.30 -12.47
CA THR A 54 -3.12 -27.20 -13.17
C THR A 54 -4.64 -27.24 -13.03
N GLU A 55 -5.24 -28.44 -13.14
CA GLU A 55 -6.70 -28.56 -13.07
C GLU A 55 -7.23 -28.33 -11.65
N LEU A 56 -6.56 -28.88 -10.64
CA LEU A 56 -6.92 -28.58 -9.25
C LEU A 56 -6.73 -27.09 -8.93
N MET A 57 -5.70 -26.46 -9.49
CA MET A 57 -5.51 -25.00 -9.33
C MET A 57 -6.63 -24.23 -10.01
N ARG A 58 -7.06 -24.61 -11.21
CA ARG A 58 -8.19 -24.01 -11.93
C ARG A 58 -9.47 -24.07 -11.12
N GLU A 59 -9.76 -25.26 -10.56
CA GLU A 59 -10.92 -25.44 -9.67
C GLU A 59 -10.81 -24.56 -8.41
N ALA A 60 -9.63 -24.50 -7.77
CA ALA A 60 -9.40 -23.70 -6.57
C ALA A 60 -9.58 -22.19 -6.84
N ILE A 61 -9.12 -21.72 -8.01
CA ILE A 61 -9.32 -20.33 -8.45
C ILE A 61 -10.81 -20.04 -8.65
N ALA A 62 -11.52 -20.91 -9.38
CA ALA A 62 -12.96 -20.73 -9.64
C ALA A 62 -13.75 -20.63 -8.33
N GLU A 63 -13.46 -21.52 -7.39
CA GLU A 63 -14.07 -21.52 -6.06
C GLU A 63 -13.69 -20.30 -5.22
N GLY A 64 -12.41 -19.89 -5.22
CA GLY A 64 -11.93 -18.70 -4.54
C GLY A 64 -12.59 -17.41 -5.06
N ILE A 65 -12.83 -17.31 -6.38
CA ILE A 65 -13.57 -16.20 -7.00
C ILE A 65 -15.03 -16.17 -6.52
N GLU A 66 -15.70 -17.32 -6.44
CA GLU A 66 -17.08 -17.40 -5.96
C GLU A 66 -17.19 -16.99 -4.48
N ARG A 67 -16.21 -17.34 -3.66
CA ARG A 67 -16.14 -17.01 -2.23
C ARG A 67 -15.79 -15.55 -1.95
N THR A 68 -15.22 -14.84 -2.93
CA THR A 68 -14.67 -13.48 -2.76
C THR A 68 -15.51 -12.45 -3.50
N GLU A 69 -16.49 -11.85 -2.79
CA GLU A 69 -17.42 -10.88 -3.39
C GLU A 69 -16.71 -9.70 -4.07
N CYS A 70 -15.62 -9.19 -3.48
CA CYS A 70 -14.90 -8.04 -4.04
C CYS A 70 -14.22 -8.34 -5.39
N PHE A 71 -13.95 -9.60 -5.74
CA PHE A 71 -13.50 -9.96 -7.09
C PHE A 71 -14.59 -9.73 -8.14
N ARG A 72 -15.85 -9.88 -7.73
CA ARG A 72 -17.05 -9.79 -8.58
C ARG A 72 -17.69 -8.41 -8.59
N LEU A 73 -17.05 -7.41 -7.93
CA LEU A 73 -17.54 -6.02 -7.94
C LEU A 73 -17.51 -5.42 -9.34
N ARG A 74 -18.54 -4.63 -9.62
CA ARG A 74 -18.69 -3.78 -10.79
C ARG A 74 -19.19 -2.42 -10.35
N PHE A 75 -19.05 -1.42 -11.20
CA PHE A 75 -19.49 -0.05 -10.94
C PHE A 75 -20.47 0.40 -12.00
N VAL A 76 -21.43 1.22 -11.61
CA VAL A 76 -22.42 1.83 -12.49
C VAL A 76 -22.54 3.32 -12.17
N LYS A 77 -22.80 4.14 -13.20
CA LYS A 77 -23.12 5.55 -13.04
C LYS A 77 -24.63 5.70 -12.91
N ASP A 78 -25.07 6.27 -11.80
CA ASP A 78 -26.46 6.63 -11.55
C ASP A 78 -26.62 8.15 -11.62
N GLN A 79 -27.72 8.64 -12.19
CA GLN A 79 -27.95 10.07 -12.37
C GLN A 79 -28.20 10.81 -11.05
N GLN A 80 -28.83 10.14 -10.08
CA GLN A 80 -29.19 10.72 -8.80
C GLN A 80 -28.10 10.50 -7.74
N TYR A 81 -27.50 9.31 -7.71
CA TYR A 81 -26.60 8.87 -6.65
C TYR A 81 -25.11 8.88 -7.05
N GLY A 82 -24.79 9.20 -8.30
CA GLY A 82 -23.43 9.21 -8.81
C GLY A 82 -22.90 7.80 -9.08
N THR A 83 -21.64 7.53 -8.70
CA THR A 83 -21.05 6.20 -8.88
C THR A 83 -21.50 5.25 -7.76
N LEU A 84 -22.07 4.11 -8.14
CA LEU A 84 -22.47 3.03 -7.26
C LEU A 84 -21.69 1.75 -7.58
N GLN A 85 -21.60 0.85 -6.60
CA GLN A 85 -21.03 -0.48 -6.78
C GLN A 85 -22.11 -1.57 -6.69
N TYR A 86 -21.93 -2.67 -7.43
CA TYR A 86 -22.77 -3.84 -7.35
C TYR A 86 -21.96 -5.13 -7.50
N ILE A 87 -22.49 -6.24 -7.01
CA ILE A 87 -21.84 -7.55 -7.07
C ILE A 87 -22.57 -8.42 -8.09
N VAL A 88 -21.85 -8.93 -9.08
CA VAL A 88 -22.44 -9.92 -10.00
C VAL A 88 -22.56 -11.27 -9.26
N PRO A 89 -23.72 -11.94 -9.36
CA PRO A 89 -23.98 -13.19 -8.61
C PRO A 89 -22.99 -14.31 -8.96
N LYS A 90 -22.65 -14.40 -10.23
CA LYS A 90 -21.69 -15.38 -10.74
C LYS A 90 -20.74 -14.68 -11.71
N THR A 91 -19.48 -15.08 -11.71
CA THR A 91 -18.53 -14.57 -12.70
C THR A 91 -18.23 -15.66 -13.74
N GLU A 92 -18.18 -15.26 -15.01
CA GLU A 92 -17.64 -16.05 -16.10
C GLU A 92 -16.16 -15.74 -16.29
N ALA A 93 -15.39 -15.64 -15.21
CA ALA A 93 -13.97 -15.38 -15.29
C ALA A 93 -13.28 -16.48 -16.09
N VAL A 94 -12.70 -16.10 -17.22
CA VAL A 94 -11.84 -16.99 -17.99
C VAL A 94 -10.53 -17.12 -17.25
N ILE A 95 -10.21 -18.32 -16.76
CA ILE A 95 -8.95 -18.65 -16.11
C ILE A 95 -7.99 -19.12 -17.19
N GLU A 96 -7.23 -18.20 -17.73
CA GLU A 96 -6.22 -18.50 -18.74
C GLU A 96 -5.05 -19.27 -18.13
N GLU A 97 -4.51 -20.21 -18.89
CA GLU A 97 -3.25 -20.88 -18.61
C GLU A 97 -2.20 -20.36 -19.58
N VAL A 98 -1.04 -19.98 -19.05
CA VAL A 98 0.04 -19.37 -19.83
C VAL A 98 1.34 -20.13 -19.58
N ASP A 99 1.97 -20.58 -20.67
CA ASP A 99 3.23 -21.31 -20.65
C ASP A 99 4.37 -20.42 -21.15
N HIS A 100 5.28 -20.07 -20.24
CA HIS A 100 6.52 -19.36 -20.48
C HIS A 100 7.76 -20.21 -20.24
N THR A 101 7.63 -21.55 -20.13
CA THR A 101 8.75 -22.45 -19.86
C THR A 101 9.87 -22.41 -20.90
N GLY A 102 9.56 -22.00 -22.13
CA GLY A 102 10.52 -21.81 -23.22
C GLY A 102 11.22 -20.43 -23.24
N LEU A 103 10.89 -19.53 -22.34
CA LEU A 103 11.47 -18.19 -22.27
C LEU A 103 12.59 -18.13 -21.22
N THR A 104 13.39 -17.05 -21.25
CA THR A 104 14.22 -16.66 -20.13
C THR A 104 13.37 -16.02 -19.04
N TYR A 105 13.90 -15.96 -17.80
CA TYR A 105 13.21 -15.31 -16.70
C TYR A 105 12.89 -13.83 -17.01
N ASP A 106 13.85 -13.10 -17.57
CA ASP A 106 13.68 -11.67 -17.90
C ASP A 106 12.63 -11.45 -19.00
N GLU A 107 12.63 -12.27 -20.05
CA GLU A 107 11.58 -12.20 -21.08
C GLU A 107 10.19 -12.46 -20.49
N SER A 108 10.06 -13.50 -19.67
CA SER A 108 8.80 -13.82 -18.98
C SER A 108 8.36 -12.67 -18.06
N TYR A 109 9.29 -12.10 -17.28
CA TYR A 109 9.01 -10.98 -16.39
C TYR A 109 8.48 -9.76 -17.14
N GLU A 110 9.13 -9.35 -18.24
CA GLU A 110 8.71 -8.16 -19.01
C GLU A 110 7.34 -8.38 -19.71
N ILE A 111 7.05 -9.59 -20.18
CA ILE A 111 5.73 -9.93 -20.72
C ILE A 111 4.66 -9.80 -19.63
N ILE A 112 4.84 -10.41 -18.46
CA ILE A 112 3.86 -10.37 -17.37
C ILE A 112 3.68 -8.93 -16.86
N LYS A 113 4.78 -8.19 -16.70
CA LYS A 113 4.75 -6.78 -16.32
C LYS A 113 3.92 -5.95 -17.29
N SER A 114 4.03 -6.21 -18.60
CA SER A 114 3.26 -5.50 -19.61
C SER A 114 1.75 -5.63 -19.40
N TRP A 115 1.25 -6.74 -18.87
CA TRP A 115 -0.18 -6.90 -18.57
C TRP A 115 -0.65 -5.96 -17.46
N SER A 116 0.24 -5.63 -16.51
CA SER A 116 -0.07 -4.69 -15.43
C SER A 116 -0.21 -3.24 -15.94
N THR A 117 0.37 -2.91 -17.10
CA THR A 117 0.29 -1.59 -17.72
C THR A 117 -0.98 -1.36 -18.53
N VAL A 118 -1.75 -2.42 -18.78
CA VAL A 118 -3.01 -2.33 -19.55
C VAL A 118 -4.15 -1.90 -18.65
N GLY A 119 -4.69 -0.71 -18.89
CA GLY A 119 -5.84 -0.19 -18.15
C GLY A 119 -7.12 -0.99 -18.36
N VAL A 120 -8.10 -0.79 -17.47
CA VAL A 120 -9.42 -1.41 -17.53
C VAL A 120 -10.51 -0.35 -17.65
N GLU A 121 -11.64 -0.72 -18.27
CA GLU A 121 -12.85 0.08 -18.23
C GLU A 121 -13.54 -0.09 -16.88
N PHE A 122 -13.84 1.03 -16.17
CA PHE A 122 -14.34 0.95 -14.80
C PHE A 122 -15.81 0.56 -14.68
N PHE A 123 -16.64 0.91 -15.69
CA PHE A 123 -18.09 0.80 -15.55
C PHE A 123 -18.62 -0.44 -16.28
N GLU A 124 -19.42 -1.22 -15.55
CA GLU A 124 -20.14 -2.42 -16.01
C GLU A 124 -19.26 -3.54 -16.58
N LYS A 125 -17.93 -3.47 -16.37
CA LYS A 125 -16.94 -4.43 -16.89
C LYS A 125 -16.20 -5.16 -15.76
N PRO A 126 -15.64 -6.35 -16.04
CA PRO A 126 -14.69 -7.00 -15.14
C PRO A 126 -13.45 -6.15 -14.92
N LEU A 127 -13.06 -5.99 -13.64
CA LEU A 127 -11.88 -5.19 -13.25
C LEU A 127 -10.68 -6.07 -12.88
N ASN A 128 -10.91 -7.35 -12.60
CA ASN A 128 -9.94 -8.26 -12.04
C ASN A 128 -9.74 -9.45 -12.97
N THR A 129 -8.50 -9.89 -13.15
CA THR A 129 -8.14 -11.08 -13.92
C THR A 129 -7.17 -11.95 -13.15
N ILE A 130 -7.18 -13.26 -13.42
CA ILE A 130 -6.27 -14.24 -12.83
C ILE A 130 -5.83 -15.22 -13.91
N LYS A 131 -4.57 -15.63 -13.88
CA LYS A 131 -3.97 -16.58 -14.82
C LYS A 131 -3.18 -17.64 -14.06
N ILE A 132 -3.18 -18.87 -14.57
CA ILE A 132 -2.26 -19.92 -14.16
C ILE A 132 -1.00 -19.78 -14.98
N MET A 133 0.16 -19.87 -14.33
CA MET A 133 1.44 -19.59 -14.95
C MET A 133 2.39 -20.78 -14.82
N HIS A 134 3.01 -21.14 -15.94
CA HIS A 134 4.17 -22.02 -16.00
C HIS A 134 5.37 -21.18 -16.44
N LEU A 135 6.35 -21.01 -15.55
CA LEU A 135 7.47 -20.11 -15.75
C LEU A 135 8.79 -20.88 -15.99
N PRO A 136 9.85 -20.23 -16.46
CA PRO A 136 11.18 -20.82 -16.53
C PRO A 136 11.62 -21.44 -15.21
N GLU A 137 12.58 -22.32 -15.28
CA GLU A 137 13.20 -23.02 -14.13
C GLU A 137 12.25 -23.86 -13.27
N GLY A 138 11.11 -24.28 -13.83
CA GLY A 138 10.12 -25.13 -13.15
C GLY A 138 9.27 -24.41 -12.09
N LEU A 139 9.23 -23.08 -12.14
CA LEU A 139 8.31 -22.28 -11.33
C LEU A 139 6.90 -22.38 -11.89
N ASN A 140 5.93 -22.64 -11.04
CA ASN A 140 4.51 -22.65 -11.37
C ASN A 140 3.76 -21.81 -10.35
N GLY A 141 2.57 -21.31 -10.72
CA GLY A 141 1.78 -20.52 -9.79
C GLY A 141 0.67 -19.72 -10.47
N ILE A 142 0.35 -18.59 -9.88
CA ILE A 142 -0.73 -17.73 -10.34
C ILE A 142 -0.26 -16.27 -10.47
N TYR A 143 -0.75 -15.61 -11.50
CA TYR A 143 -0.67 -14.16 -11.66
C TYR A 143 -2.07 -13.56 -11.50
N VAL A 144 -2.16 -12.45 -10.78
CA VAL A 144 -3.40 -11.66 -10.67
C VAL A 144 -3.15 -10.22 -11.11
N LYS A 145 -4.08 -9.68 -11.90
CA LYS A 145 -4.23 -8.25 -12.10
C LYS A 145 -5.54 -7.82 -11.46
N LEU A 146 -5.43 -7.11 -10.35
CA LEU A 146 -6.55 -6.60 -9.56
C LEU A 146 -6.61 -5.08 -9.67
N ASN A 147 -7.79 -4.50 -9.53
CA ASN A 147 -7.94 -3.05 -9.56
C ASN A 147 -8.08 -2.49 -8.14
N HIS A 148 -7.37 -1.39 -7.87
CA HIS A 148 -7.37 -0.75 -6.55
C HIS A 148 -8.73 -0.22 -6.09
N VAL A 149 -9.73 -0.08 -6.97
CA VAL A 149 -11.11 0.23 -6.54
C VAL A 149 -11.81 -0.98 -5.91
N THR A 150 -11.31 -2.21 -6.15
CA THR A 150 -11.88 -3.46 -5.64
C THR A 150 -10.99 -4.17 -4.63
N PHE A 151 -9.67 -4.00 -4.69
CA PHE A 151 -8.70 -4.66 -3.81
C PHE A 151 -7.67 -3.67 -3.25
N ASP A 152 -7.11 -4.01 -2.11
CA ASP A 152 -5.86 -3.46 -1.57
C ASP A 152 -4.81 -4.57 -1.38
N GLY A 153 -3.60 -4.20 -0.99
CA GLY A 153 -2.52 -5.17 -0.80
C GLY A 153 -2.83 -6.25 0.25
N TYR A 154 -3.61 -5.92 1.29
CA TYR A 154 -4.02 -6.91 2.30
C TYR A 154 -5.07 -7.87 1.73
N SER A 155 -6.12 -7.34 1.09
CA SER A 155 -7.18 -8.17 0.49
C SER A 155 -6.66 -9.05 -0.63
N THR A 156 -5.67 -8.60 -1.40
CA THR A 156 -4.95 -9.41 -2.39
C THR A 156 -4.33 -10.64 -1.74
N LYS A 157 -3.59 -10.46 -0.63
CA LYS A 157 -2.93 -11.56 0.07
C LYS A 157 -3.91 -12.57 0.65
N ILE A 158 -5.00 -12.13 1.28
CA ILE A 158 -6.00 -13.06 1.83
C ILE A 158 -6.75 -13.81 0.72
N PHE A 159 -6.98 -13.19 -0.43
CA PHE A 159 -7.55 -13.85 -1.62
C PHE A 159 -6.63 -14.95 -2.15
N LEU A 160 -5.34 -14.67 -2.32
CA LEU A 160 -4.36 -15.66 -2.75
C LEU A 160 -4.20 -16.79 -1.73
N ALA A 161 -4.20 -16.46 -0.42
CA ALA A 161 -4.13 -17.46 0.64
C ALA A 161 -5.37 -18.39 0.67
N ASP A 162 -6.56 -17.85 0.39
CA ASP A 162 -7.79 -18.66 0.31
C ASP A 162 -7.74 -19.64 -0.87
N ILE A 163 -7.33 -19.17 -2.06
CA ILE A 163 -7.13 -20.03 -3.24
C ILE A 163 -6.12 -21.14 -2.95
N MET A 164 -4.96 -20.78 -2.37
CA MET A 164 -3.93 -21.76 -2.03
C MET A 164 -4.43 -22.80 -1.03
N ALA A 165 -5.19 -22.38 -0.01
CA ALA A 165 -5.74 -23.30 0.98
C ALA A 165 -6.78 -24.26 0.35
N ILE A 166 -7.60 -23.79 -0.59
CA ILE A 166 -8.53 -24.64 -1.36
C ILE A 166 -7.75 -25.63 -2.22
N TYR A 167 -6.73 -25.18 -2.94
CA TYR A 167 -5.86 -26.02 -3.74
C TYR A 167 -5.23 -27.15 -2.93
N LEU A 168 -4.64 -26.84 -1.77
CA LEU A 168 -4.03 -27.83 -0.90
C LEU A 168 -5.06 -28.77 -0.25
N ASN A 169 -6.25 -28.28 0.05
CA ASN A 169 -7.34 -29.16 0.49
C ASN A 169 -7.66 -30.22 -0.57
N LYS A 170 -7.79 -29.80 -1.83
CA LYS A 170 -8.08 -30.70 -2.96
C LYS A 170 -6.91 -31.66 -3.26
N LYS A 171 -5.67 -31.17 -3.20
CA LYS A 171 -4.48 -31.90 -3.59
C LYS A 171 -4.01 -32.89 -2.53
N VAL A 172 -3.94 -32.50 -1.27
CA VAL A 172 -3.33 -33.29 -0.17
C VAL A 172 -4.25 -33.47 1.04
N GLY A 173 -5.54 -33.07 0.97
CA GLY A 173 -6.48 -33.19 2.07
C GLY A 173 -6.22 -32.25 3.24
N ALA A 174 -5.50 -31.13 3.03
CA ALA A 174 -5.31 -30.11 4.04
C ALA A 174 -6.66 -29.55 4.53
N PRO A 175 -6.72 -28.93 5.73
CA PRO A 175 -7.96 -28.36 6.23
C PRO A 175 -8.57 -27.34 5.27
N TYR A 176 -9.86 -27.48 4.99
CA TYR A 176 -10.56 -26.52 4.12
C TYR A 176 -10.64 -25.14 4.79
N PRO A 177 -10.38 -24.03 4.06
CA PRO A 177 -10.35 -22.70 4.65
C PRO A 177 -11.73 -22.25 5.11
N LYS A 178 -11.77 -21.50 6.23
CA LYS A 178 -13.00 -20.88 6.73
C LYS A 178 -13.57 -19.93 5.68
N PRO A 179 -14.91 -19.77 5.60
CA PRO A 179 -15.51 -18.87 4.61
C PRO A 179 -15.04 -17.43 4.82
N MET A 180 -14.91 -16.70 3.72
CA MET A 180 -14.75 -15.26 3.73
C MET A 180 -16.00 -14.62 4.37
N LYS A 181 -15.83 -13.44 4.97
CA LYS A 181 -16.96 -12.63 5.45
C LYS A 181 -17.57 -11.87 4.28
N PRO A 182 -18.90 -11.63 4.30
CA PRO A 182 -19.55 -10.85 3.24
C PRO A 182 -18.92 -9.45 3.13
N TYR A 183 -18.60 -9.05 1.90
CA TYR A 183 -18.06 -7.72 1.64
C TYR A 183 -19.06 -6.61 1.96
N LEU A 184 -20.34 -6.85 1.65
CA LEU A 184 -21.40 -5.86 1.93
C LEU A 184 -21.61 -5.59 3.43
N ASP A 185 -21.31 -6.55 4.31
CA ASP A 185 -21.36 -6.32 5.76
C ASP A 185 -20.28 -5.29 6.17
N MET A 186 -19.10 -5.37 5.55
CA MET A 186 -18.04 -4.40 5.76
C MET A 186 -18.39 -3.01 5.21
N VAL A 187 -19.06 -2.95 4.05
CA VAL A 187 -19.58 -1.69 3.49
C VAL A 187 -20.60 -1.08 4.44
N GLN A 188 -21.53 -1.89 4.97
CA GLN A 188 -22.52 -1.44 5.96
C GLN A 188 -21.85 -0.86 7.22
N GLU A 189 -20.88 -1.57 7.79
CA GLU A 189 -20.13 -1.11 8.97
C GLU A 189 -19.47 0.26 8.73
N GLU A 190 -18.87 0.46 7.56
CA GLU A 190 -18.26 1.74 7.19
C GLU A 190 -19.31 2.87 7.04
N LEU A 191 -20.47 2.59 6.45
CA LEU A 191 -21.54 3.57 6.31
C LEU A 191 -22.18 3.91 7.67
N ASP A 192 -22.31 2.93 8.56
CA ASP A 192 -22.80 3.14 9.92
C ASP A 192 -21.83 4.03 10.70
N TYR A 193 -20.51 3.77 10.59
CA TYR A 193 -19.49 4.64 11.19
C TYR A 193 -19.62 6.08 10.72
N LEU A 194 -19.82 6.33 9.41
CA LEU A 194 -19.94 7.69 8.86
C LEU A 194 -21.11 8.49 9.44
N ASN A 195 -22.17 7.81 9.90
CA ASN A 195 -23.35 8.41 10.51
C ASN A 195 -23.33 8.37 12.05
N SER A 196 -22.28 7.83 12.66
CA SER A 196 -22.16 7.64 14.11
C SER A 196 -21.65 8.89 14.84
N ASP A 197 -21.87 8.92 16.16
CA ASP A 197 -21.26 9.94 17.02
C ASP A 197 -19.73 9.78 17.07
N LYS A 198 -19.20 8.55 16.92
CA LYS A 198 -17.76 8.32 16.83
C LYS A 198 -17.11 9.05 15.67
N CYS A 199 -17.75 9.14 14.51
CA CYS A 199 -17.24 9.92 13.37
C CYS A 199 -17.19 11.43 13.68
N LYS A 200 -18.18 11.94 14.45
CA LYS A 200 -18.18 13.35 14.90
C LYS A 200 -17.09 13.61 15.95
N GLU A 201 -16.89 12.67 16.87
CA GLU A 201 -15.79 12.73 17.84
C GLU A 201 -14.43 12.73 17.16
N ASP A 202 -14.21 11.85 16.16
CA ASP A 202 -12.98 11.81 15.38
C ASP A 202 -12.77 13.12 14.61
N GLN A 203 -13.84 13.72 14.07
CA GLN A 203 -13.77 15.05 13.44
C GLN A 203 -13.32 16.12 14.43
N ALA A 204 -13.96 16.19 15.59
CA ALA A 204 -13.62 17.16 16.63
C ALA A 204 -12.19 16.97 17.13
N PHE A 205 -11.76 15.72 17.30
CA PHE A 205 -10.38 15.38 17.63
C PHE A 205 -9.40 15.94 16.59
N TRP A 206 -9.60 15.66 15.30
CA TRP A 206 -8.70 16.12 14.23
C TRP A 206 -8.66 17.64 14.11
N ILE A 207 -9.79 18.34 14.29
CA ILE A 207 -9.82 19.82 14.34
C ILE A 207 -8.93 20.33 15.46
N ASN A 208 -9.14 19.84 16.69
CA ASN A 208 -8.35 20.23 17.84
C ASN A 208 -6.86 19.88 17.68
N PHE A 209 -6.59 18.67 17.16
CA PHE A 209 -5.21 18.22 16.90
C PHE A 209 -4.46 19.17 15.97
N PHE A 210 -5.05 19.56 14.85
CA PHE A 210 -4.40 20.48 13.91
C PHE A 210 -4.28 21.91 14.46
N GLN A 211 -5.26 22.39 15.24
CA GLN A 211 -5.22 23.72 15.84
C GLN A 211 -4.18 23.87 16.94
N THR A 212 -3.85 22.78 17.63
CA THR A 212 -2.88 22.77 18.74
C THR A 212 -1.44 22.50 18.28
N GLN A 213 -1.25 22.03 17.05
CA GLN A 213 0.07 21.76 16.49
C GLN A 213 0.64 23.00 15.77
N SER A 214 1.97 23.16 15.78
CA SER A 214 2.63 24.10 14.87
C SER A 214 2.47 23.65 13.42
N GLU A 215 2.58 24.58 12.47
CA GLU A 215 2.59 24.25 11.05
C GLU A 215 3.71 23.24 10.73
N PRO A 216 3.42 22.09 10.06
CA PRO A 216 4.42 21.08 9.70
C PRO A 216 5.47 21.65 8.75
N TYR A 217 6.60 20.93 8.62
CA TYR A 217 7.69 21.28 7.71
C TYR A 217 7.85 20.18 6.65
N PHE A 218 7.96 20.57 5.38
CA PHE A 218 8.25 19.63 4.29
C PHE A 218 9.75 19.33 4.23
N CYS A 219 10.12 18.08 4.37
CA CYS A 219 11.47 17.58 4.12
C CYS A 219 11.54 16.93 2.74
N ASP A 220 12.42 17.39 1.87
CA ASP A 220 12.57 16.80 0.55
C ASP A 220 13.41 15.52 0.57
N TYR A 221 13.10 14.59 -0.33
CA TYR A 221 13.92 13.42 -0.61
C TYR A 221 14.91 13.67 -1.76
N LEU A 222 14.83 14.83 -2.41
CA LEU A 222 15.76 15.29 -3.43
C LEU A 222 16.82 16.20 -2.80
N ARG A 223 18.09 16.02 -3.18
CA ARG A 223 19.18 16.94 -2.80
C ARG A 223 18.97 18.34 -3.37
N ASP A 224 18.36 18.41 -4.55
CA ASP A 224 17.92 19.67 -5.16
C ASP A 224 16.56 20.10 -4.58
N ASN A 225 16.57 20.63 -3.37
CA ASN A 225 15.44 20.84 -2.49
C ASN A 225 14.34 21.72 -3.09
N ARG A 226 13.18 21.15 -3.36
CA ARG A 226 12.00 21.83 -3.95
C ARG A 226 11.47 22.94 -3.06
N LEU A 227 11.45 22.76 -1.74
CA LEU A 227 10.95 23.78 -0.83
C LEU A 227 11.79 25.06 -0.94
N MET A 228 13.12 24.93 -1.05
CA MET A 228 14.00 26.07 -1.22
C MET A 228 13.79 26.79 -2.56
N LYS A 229 13.59 26.02 -3.65
CA LYS A 229 13.23 26.57 -4.96
C LYS A 229 11.92 27.32 -4.92
N GLU A 230 10.86 26.71 -4.35
CA GLU A 230 9.54 27.33 -4.26
C GLU A 230 9.51 28.56 -3.35
N ARG A 231 10.34 28.62 -2.30
CA ARG A 231 10.53 29.84 -1.48
C ARG A 231 11.01 31.03 -2.30
N VAL A 232 11.95 30.77 -3.20
CA VAL A 232 12.48 31.81 -4.10
C VAL A 232 11.47 32.15 -5.19
N GLU A 233 10.92 31.16 -5.86
CA GLU A 233 9.99 31.33 -6.98
C GLU A 233 8.74 32.13 -6.60
N TYR A 234 8.16 31.80 -5.42
CA TYR A 234 6.94 32.47 -4.95
C TYR A 234 7.20 33.67 -4.03
N ASN A 235 8.47 34.02 -3.79
CA ASN A 235 8.87 35.06 -2.82
C ASN A 235 8.22 34.86 -1.43
N GLN A 236 8.27 33.61 -0.94
CA GLN A 236 7.70 33.18 0.34
C GLN A 236 8.75 32.51 1.21
N PRO A 237 9.63 33.25 1.89
CA PRO A 237 10.75 32.69 2.67
C PRO A 237 10.29 31.78 3.82
N ASP A 238 9.11 32.03 4.38
CA ASP A 238 8.52 31.27 5.50
C ASP A 238 7.68 30.08 5.05
N ARG A 239 7.60 29.78 3.74
CA ARG A 239 6.86 28.65 3.20
C ARG A 239 7.40 27.32 3.75
N ARG A 240 6.48 26.41 4.16
CA ARG A 240 6.81 25.12 4.77
C ARG A 240 6.26 23.91 4.01
N TYR A 241 5.58 24.12 2.88
CA TYR A 241 4.95 23.12 2.04
C TYR A 241 5.40 23.26 0.60
N VAL A 242 5.21 22.22 -0.20
CA VAL A 242 5.51 22.22 -1.64
C VAL A 242 4.30 21.85 -2.47
N GLN A 243 4.34 22.22 -3.75
CA GLN A 243 3.38 21.73 -4.73
C GLN A 243 3.62 20.25 -5.00
N CYS A 244 2.61 19.39 -4.75
CA CYS A 244 2.71 17.95 -4.97
C CYS A 244 1.85 17.46 -6.15
N PHE A 245 0.94 18.30 -6.63
CA PHE A 245 0.00 17.91 -7.65
C PHE A 245 0.67 17.97 -9.03
N THR A 246 0.69 16.83 -9.73
CA THR A 246 1.18 16.73 -11.09
C THR A 246 0.29 15.78 -11.89
N GLN A 247 0.07 16.10 -13.17
CA GLN A 247 -0.61 15.24 -14.12
C GLN A 247 0.30 14.12 -14.64
N LYS A 248 1.60 14.22 -14.45
CA LYS A 248 2.55 13.18 -14.82
C LYS A 248 2.47 12.05 -13.79
N THR A 249 2.22 10.85 -14.26
CA THR A 249 2.05 9.65 -13.43
C THR A 249 3.09 8.57 -13.73
N GLU A 250 3.91 8.74 -14.76
CA GLU A 250 4.96 7.79 -15.10
C GLU A 250 5.96 7.61 -13.96
N SER A 251 6.25 6.35 -13.62
CA SER A 251 7.13 6.00 -12.51
C SER A 251 8.07 4.84 -12.86
N ARG A 252 9.10 4.71 -12.03
CA ARG A 252 10.02 3.56 -12.03
C ARG A 252 10.24 3.05 -10.63
N GLN A 253 10.85 1.87 -10.53
CA GLN A 253 11.18 1.27 -9.24
C GLN A 253 12.69 1.03 -9.11
N LEU A 254 13.18 1.19 -7.87
CA LEU A 254 14.43 0.62 -7.39
C LEU A 254 14.06 -0.40 -6.31
N ILE A 255 14.62 -1.60 -6.42
CA ILE A 255 14.33 -2.71 -5.49
C ILE A 255 15.64 -3.15 -4.85
N TYR A 256 15.65 -3.20 -3.52
CA TYR A 256 16.76 -3.71 -2.72
C TYR A 256 16.30 -4.91 -1.91
N HIS A 257 17.11 -5.97 -1.93
CA HIS A 257 16.86 -7.19 -1.17
C HIS A 257 17.74 -7.17 0.08
N ILE A 258 17.12 -7.02 1.24
CA ILE A 258 17.81 -7.12 2.53
C ILE A 258 17.86 -8.58 2.94
N SER A 259 19.02 -9.03 3.38
CA SER A 259 19.27 -10.41 3.75
C SER A 259 18.43 -10.86 4.95
N GLU A 260 18.28 -12.18 5.11
CA GLU A 260 17.72 -12.78 6.31
C GLU A 260 18.53 -12.36 7.56
N GLU A 261 19.86 -12.35 7.47
CA GLU A 261 20.75 -11.99 8.59
C GLU A 261 20.49 -10.56 9.09
N ASP A 262 20.51 -9.57 8.19
CA ASP A 262 20.27 -8.16 8.53
C ASP A 262 18.85 -7.95 9.04
N THR A 263 17.86 -8.59 8.40
CA THR A 263 16.46 -8.53 8.83
C THR A 263 16.29 -9.09 10.24
N ASN A 264 16.88 -10.28 10.52
CA ASN A 264 16.82 -10.89 11.83
C ASN A 264 17.50 -10.02 12.90
N ALA A 265 18.60 -9.32 12.57
CA ALA A 265 19.23 -8.38 13.49
C ALA A 265 18.29 -7.24 13.88
N VAL A 266 17.55 -6.67 12.91
CA VAL A 266 16.53 -5.64 13.18
C VAL A 266 15.38 -6.19 14.02
N LEU A 267 14.85 -7.37 13.67
CA LEU A 267 13.73 -8.00 14.39
C LEU A 267 14.10 -8.37 15.82
N ALA A 268 15.33 -8.88 16.05
CA ALA A 268 15.85 -9.21 17.38
C ALA A 268 15.93 -7.95 18.25
N ALA A 269 16.52 -6.86 17.73
CA ALA A 269 16.60 -5.58 18.45
C ALA A 269 15.20 -5.01 18.80
N CYS A 270 14.25 -5.13 17.86
CA CYS A 270 12.87 -4.73 18.11
C CYS A 270 12.27 -5.52 19.28
N ASN A 271 12.42 -6.85 19.28
CA ASN A 271 11.86 -7.72 20.31
C ASN A 271 12.55 -7.53 21.68
N GLU A 272 13.88 -7.42 21.71
CA GLU A 272 14.66 -7.27 22.95
C GLU A 272 14.41 -5.93 23.65
N ARG A 273 14.10 -4.89 22.90
CA ARG A 273 13.95 -3.53 23.42
C ARG A 273 12.51 -3.00 23.38
N ASP A 274 11.55 -3.86 23.07
CA ASP A 274 10.11 -3.51 22.97
C ASP A 274 9.87 -2.32 22.02
N MET A 275 10.41 -2.43 20.79
CA MET A 275 10.23 -1.45 19.73
C MET A 275 9.42 -2.09 18.59
N SER A 276 8.51 -1.35 17.97
CA SER A 276 7.81 -1.87 16.80
C SER A 276 8.70 -1.84 15.55
N VAL A 277 8.63 -2.89 14.72
CA VAL A 277 9.35 -2.97 13.44
C VAL A 277 9.03 -1.74 12.57
N VAL A 278 7.75 -1.38 12.47
CA VAL A 278 7.31 -0.21 11.68
C VAL A 278 7.88 1.09 12.25
N GLY A 279 7.96 1.24 13.58
CA GLY A 279 8.58 2.40 14.24
C GLY A 279 10.05 2.54 13.90
N VAL A 280 10.80 1.43 13.98
CA VAL A 280 12.24 1.37 13.64
C VAL A 280 12.48 1.70 12.16
N LEU A 281 11.71 1.10 11.24
CA LEU A 281 11.82 1.38 9.81
C LEU A 281 11.49 2.84 9.48
N MET A 282 10.43 3.39 10.09
CA MET A 282 10.07 4.80 9.92
C MET A 282 11.10 5.74 10.52
N LEU A 283 11.73 5.39 11.65
CA LEU A 283 12.81 6.20 12.26
C LEU A 283 14.04 6.24 11.36
N GLY A 284 14.44 5.12 10.77
CA GLY A 284 15.53 5.11 9.79
C GLY A 284 15.26 6.02 8.60
N LEU A 285 14.04 5.91 8.03
CA LEU A 285 13.60 6.76 6.93
C LEU A 285 13.55 8.24 7.32
N ARG A 286 12.98 8.55 8.48
CA ARG A 286 12.93 9.90 9.06
C ARG A 286 14.33 10.49 9.24
N SER A 287 15.27 9.70 9.76
CA SER A 287 16.64 10.15 9.99
C SER A 287 17.37 10.44 8.66
N ALA A 288 17.17 9.62 7.63
CA ALA A 288 17.69 9.88 6.30
C ALA A 288 17.11 11.18 5.71
N LEU A 289 15.80 11.39 5.80
CA LEU A 289 15.16 12.66 5.37
C LEU A 289 15.67 13.87 6.15
N SER A 290 15.85 13.74 7.46
CA SER A 290 16.46 14.79 8.29
C SER A 290 17.86 15.16 7.80
N ALA A 291 18.70 14.17 7.49
CA ALA A 291 20.06 14.40 6.95
C ALA A 291 20.04 15.09 5.58
N PHE A 292 19.04 14.82 4.73
CA PHE A 292 18.84 15.51 3.44
C PHE A 292 18.40 16.97 3.60
N ASN A 293 17.84 17.35 4.76
CA ASN A 293 17.22 18.64 5.02
C ASN A 293 17.87 19.34 6.20
N GLU A 294 19.20 19.49 6.19
CA GLU A 294 19.98 20.25 7.19
C GLU A 294 19.67 19.85 8.64
N ARG A 295 19.48 18.53 8.87
CA ARG A 295 19.14 17.93 10.17
C ARG A 295 17.80 18.40 10.74
N GLN A 296 16.83 18.64 9.88
CA GLN A 296 15.49 19.08 10.29
C GLN A 296 14.85 18.09 11.29
N GLU A 297 14.45 18.62 12.45
CA GLU A 297 13.83 17.81 13.51
C GLU A 297 12.36 17.44 13.21
N ASP A 298 11.66 18.28 12.46
CA ASP A 298 10.23 18.13 12.14
C ASP A 298 10.05 17.45 10.79
N VAL A 299 9.77 16.16 10.81
CA VAL A 299 9.57 15.34 9.59
C VAL A 299 8.19 14.72 9.57
N SER A 300 7.50 14.86 8.43
CA SER A 300 6.18 14.27 8.20
C SER A 300 6.23 13.23 7.07
N ILE A 301 5.84 12.00 7.37
CA ILE A 301 5.78 10.88 6.44
C ILE A 301 4.34 10.40 6.35
N ARG A 302 3.82 10.20 5.16
CA ARG A 302 2.48 9.66 4.94
C ARG A 302 2.50 8.15 5.11
N LEU A 303 1.72 7.62 6.05
CA LEU A 303 1.62 6.19 6.32
C LEU A 303 0.38 5.60 5.65
N MET A 304 0.56 4.51 4.90
CA MET A 304 -0.52 3.67 4.39
C MET A 304 -1.05 2.76 5.49
N LEU A 305 -2.37 2.75 5.72
CA LEU A 305 -3.03 1.92 6.72
C LEU A 305 -4.07 1.02 6.08
N ALA A 306 -4.00 -0.28 6.36
CA ALA A 306 -4.96 -1.25 5.87
C ALA A 306 -6.34 -1.13 6.57
N ARG A 307 -6.43 -0.49 7.75
CA ARG A 307 -7.66 -0.29 8.53
C ARG A 307 -8.44 -1.58 8.79
N ARG A 308 -7.75 -2.62 9.27
CA ARG A 308 -8.33 -3.95 9.51
C ARG A 308 -8.04 -4.41 10.94
N SER A 309 -8.93 -4.05 11.87
CA SER A 309 -8.84 -4.39 13.29
C SER A 309 -9.74 -5.57 13.66
N THR A 310 -10.98 -5.60 13.15
CA THR A 310 -11.98 -6.64 13.46
C THR A 310 -11.82 -7.88 12.55
N LEU A 311 -12.46 -8.99 12.95
CA LEU A 311 -12.48 -10.20 12.14
C LEU A 311 -13.23 -10.00 10.80
N LEU A 312 -14.31 -9.20 10.83
CA LEU A 312 -15.03 -8.84 9.60
C LEU A 312 -14.09 -8.10 8.65
N GLU A 313 -13.43 -7.06 9.09
CA GLU A 313 -12.49 -6.28 8.29
C GLU A 313 -11.32 -7.11 7.74
N LYS A 314 -10.78 -8.03 8.55
CA LYS A 314 -9.68 -8.92 8.16
C LYS A 314 -10.08 -10.00 7.16
N LYS A 315 -11.37 -10.36 7.05
CA LYS A 315 -11.84 -11.51 6.27
C LYS A 315 -12.86 -11.17 5.18
N SER A 316 -13.27 -9.91 5.02
CA SER A 316 -14.23 -9.50 3.99
C SER A 316 -13.64 -9.19 2.61
N GLY A 317 -12.32 -9.05 2.53
CA GLY A 317 -11.68 -8.55 1.30
C GLY A 317 -11.93 -7.06 1.07
N GLY A 318 -11.91 -6.65 -0.20
CA GLY A 318 -12.19 -5.28 -0.61
C GLY A 318 -11.06 -4.28 -0.37
N ASN A 319 -11.22 -3.08 -0.92
CA ASN A 319 -10.31 -1.97 -0.66
C ASN A 319 -10.74 -1.19 0.57
N ARG A 320 -9.86 -1.10 1.59
CA ARG A 320 -10.08 -0.34 2.83
C ARG A 320 -8.95 0.62 3.18
N TRP A 321 -7.83 0.57 2.48
CA TRP A 321 -6.68 1.38 2.84
C TRP A 321 -6.97 2.89 2.79
N GLN A 322 -6.32 3.62 3.67
CA GLN A 322 -6.25 5.08 3.65
C GLN A 322 -4.84 5.54 4.03
N MET A 323 -4.57 6.82 3.86
CA MET A 323 -3.28 7.44 4.17
C MET A 323 -3.46 8.51 5.23
N PHE A 324 -2.50 8.59 6.16
CA PHE A 324 -2.45 9.69 7.13
C PHE A 324 -1.01 10.11 7.37
N SER A 325 -0.80 11.38 7.63
CA SER A 325 0.53 11.87 8.00
C SER A 325 0.88 11.43 9.41
N VAL A 326 2.04 10.82 9.55
CA VAL A 326 2.71 10.60 10.83
C VAL A 326 3.84 11.61 10.92
N ARG A 327 3.62 12.65 11.74
CA ARG A 327 4.61 13.70 11.99
C ARG A 327 5.39 13.38 13.25
N SER A 328 6.69 13.51 13.18
CA SER A 328 7.59 13.34 14.32
C SER A 328 8.55 14.51 14.45
N ILE A 329 8.62 15.08 15.63
CA ILE A 329 9.63 16.08 16.01
C ILE A 329 10.60 15.37 16.94
N VAL A 330 11.82 15.13 16.48
CA VAL A 330 12.82 14.33 17.18
C VAL A 330 14.07 15.16 17.38
N ASP A 331 14.37 15.42 18.66
CA ASP A 331 15.60 16.07 19.12
C ASP A 331 16.79 15.11 18.94
N GLU A 332 17.95 15.66 18.55
CA GLU A 332 19.18 14.91 18.31
C GLU A 332 19.77 14.26 19.57
N ASP A 333 19.45 14.77 20.74
CA ASP A 333 19.89 14.20 22.03
C ASP A 333 19.13 12.94 22.45
N LYS A 334 18.01 12.63 21.80
CA LYS A 334 17.28 11.40 22.04
C LYS A 334 18.07 10.19 21.57
N THR A 335 17.94 9.09 22.32
CA THR A 335 18.40 7.78 21.86
C THR A 335 17.53 7.26 20.73
N PHE A 336 18.04 6.30 19.96
CA PHE A 336 17.27 5.63 18.90
C PHE A 336 15.97 5.03 19.44
N LYS A 337 16.02 4.40 20.61
CA LYS A 337 14.83 3.85 21.28
C LYS A 337 13.82 4.95 21.63
N GLU A 338 14.22 6.01 22.29
CA GLU A 338 13.34 7.13 22.65
C GLU A 338 12.74 7.82 21.41
N ALA A 339 13.51 7.95 20.34
CA ALA A 339 13.03 8.47 19.06
C ALA A 339 12.00 7.53 18.38
N THR A 340 12.20 6.19 18.50
CA THR A 340 11.20 5.20 18.04
C THR A 340 9.89 5.39 18.82
N GLU A 341 9.93 5.58 20.13
CA GLU A 341 8.73 5.83 20.96
C GLU A 341 7.98 7.10 20.53
N VAL A 342 8.70 8.16 20.09
CA VAL A 342 8.06 9.37 19.52
C VAL A 342 7.26 9.05 18.28
N ILE A 343 7.82 8.24 17.38
CA ILE A 343 7.12 7.81 16.15
C ILE A 343 5.92 6.93 16.49
N GLU A 344 6.07 6.00 17.41
CA GLU A 344 5.00 5.10 17.84
C GLU A 344 3.82 5.87 18.44
N LYS A 345 4.06 6.82 19.32
CA LYS A 345 3.02 7.70 19.86
C LYS A 345 2.29 8.47 18.76
N SER A 346 3.01 8.99 17.77
CA SER A 346 2.40 9.69 16.62
C SER A 346 1.56 8.74 15.74
N ARG A 347 2.02 7.51 15.55
CA ARG A 347 1.27 6.46 14.85
C ARG A 347 0.02 6.05 15.61
N ASP A 348 0.10 5.88 16.92
CA ASP A 348 -1.03 5.48 17.76
C ASP A 348 -2.18 6.48 17.67
N VAL A 349 -1.88 7.79 17.67
CA VAL A 349 -2.87 8.83 17.40
C VAL A 349 -3.58 8.58 16.07
N VAL A 350 -2.82 8.30 15.02
CA VAL A 350 -3.39 8.02 13.70
C VAL A 350 -4.23 6.74 13.72
N TYR A 351 -3.73 5.65 14.31
CA TYR A 351 -4.46 4.36 14.38
C TYR A 351 -5.81 4.47 15.11
N HIS A 352 -5.88 5.25 16.19
CA HIS A 352 -7.11 5.44 16.96
C HIS A 352 -8.20 6.21 16.20
N HIS A 353 -7.79 7.04 15.21
CA HIS A 353 -8.69 7.93 14.48
C HIS A 353 -8.68 7.70 12.95
N CYS A 354 -8.10 6.58 12.47
CA CYS A 354 -7.92 6.31 11.03
C CYS A 354 -9.20 5.90 10.29
N ASN A 355 -10.32 5.72 10.98
CA ASN A 355 -11.61 5.49 10.33
C ASN A 355 -12.22 6.78 9.78
N TYR A 356 -11.76 7.95 10.25
CA TYR A 356 -12.19 9.23 9.72
C TYR A 356 -11.80 9.34 8.23
N PRO A 357 -12.71 9.79 7.33
CA PRO A 357 -12.46 9.81 5.89
C PRO A 357 -11.24 10.63 5.50
N PHE A 358 -10.30 10.01 4.76
CA PHE A 358 -9.04 10.65 4.37
C PHE A 358 -9.24 11.98 3.62
N LEU A 359 -10.17 12.06 2.67
CA LEU A 359 -10.42 13.31 1.96
C LEU A 359 -10.91 14.42 2.90
N LYS A 360 -11.81 14.10 3.84
CA LYS A 360 -12.25 15.06 4.87
C LYS A 360 -11.10 15.46 5.79
N TRP A 361 -10.24 14.49 6.15
CA TRP A 361 -9.05 14.75 6.95
C TRP A 361 -8.08 15.72 6.25
N VAL A 362 -7.83 15.53 4.94
CA VAL A 362 -7.02 16.47 4.14
C VAL A 362 -7.63 17.87 4.14
N TYR A 363 -8.94 17.99 3.95
CA TYR A 363 -9.62 19.29 4.02
C TYR A 363 -9.48 19.97 5.39
N LEU A 364 -9.61 19.21 6.49
CA LEU A 364 -9.43 19.75 7.84
C LEU A 364 -7.99 20.21 8.07
N LYS A 365 -7.01 19.37 7.73
CA LYS A 365 -5.58 19.71 7.82
C LYS A 365 -5.27 21.01 7.06
N ASN A 366 -5.76 21.10 5.82
CA ASN A 366 -5.50 22.25 4.96
C ASN A 366 -6.24 23.51 5.41
N SER A 367 -7.44 23.37 6.00
CA SER A 367 -8.20 24.53 6.53
C SER A 367 -7.52 25.22 7.72
N VAL A 368 -6.71 24.46 8.48
CA VAL A 368 -5.94 24.99 9.63
C VAL A 368 -4.56 25.49 9.21
N ASN A 369 -3.90 24.73 8.34
CA ASN A 369 -2.58 25.05 7.82
C ASN A 369 -2.68 25.93 6.56
N LYS A 370 -1.58 26.52 6.15
CA LYS A 370 -1.55 27.43 4.98
C LYS A 370 -1.61 26.72 3.63
N ALA A 371 -1.37 25.40 3.58
CA ALA A 371 -1.40 24.64 2.34
C ALA A 371 -2.83 24.47 1.79
N THR A 372 -2.96 24.49 0.48
CA THR A 372 -4.21 24.22 -0.25
C THR A 372 -4.23 22.81 -0.85
N LEU A 373 -5.36 22.44 -1.48
CA LEU A 373 -5.42 21.18 -2.23
C LEU A 373 -4.34 21.17 -3.34
N GLY A 374 -3.60 20.10 -3.44
CA GLY A 374 -2.46 19.98 -4.36
C GLY A 374 -1.12 20.38 -3.76
N GLN A 375 -1.10 20.79 -2.50
CA GLN A 375 0.11 21.09 -1.74
C GLN A 375 0.28 20.11 -0.58
N THR A 376 1.52 19.88 -0.14
CA THR A 376 1.81 18.90 0.89
C THR A 376 2.95 19.33 1.82
N TYR A 377 2.84 18.85 3.07
CA TYR A 377 3.93 18.83 4.04
C TYR A 377 4.60 17.46 4.14
N ASP A 378 4.02 16.44 3.48
CA ASP A 378 4.49 15.08 3.64
C ASP A 378 5.58 14.79 2.60
N SER A 379 6.72 14.32 3.07
CA SER A 379 7.92 14.04 2.27
C SER A 379 7.68 12.96 1.22
N LEU A 380 7.11 11.84 1.67
CA LEU A 380 6.83 10.67 0.85
C LEU A 380 5.73 9.81 1.49
N THR A 381 5.33 8.75 0.78
CA THR A 381 4.41 7.74 1.30
C THR A 381 5.17 6.48 1.67
N PHE A 382 4.86 5.91 2.83
CA PHE A 382 5.45 4.70 3.38
C PHE A 382 4.40 3.62 3.62
N SER A 383 4.74 2.37 3.30
CA SER A 383 3.93 1.19 3.58
C SER A 383 4.82 0.03 4.07
N TYR A 384 4.37 -0.66 5.10
CA TYR A 384 4.97 -1.90 5.54
C TYR A 384 4.00 -3.06 5.35
N HIS A 385 4.43 -4.07 4.60
CA HIS A 385 3.66 -5.28 4.36
C HIS A 385 4.21 -6.40 5.25
N ALA A 386 3.55 -6.61 6.39
CA ALA A 386 3.85 -7.74 7.25
C ALA A 386 3.71 -9.08 6.50
N PRO A 387 4.46 -10.12 6.91
CA PRO A 387 4.33 -11.43 6.29
C PRO A 387 2.90 -11.96 6.54
N ILE A 388 2.24 -12.38 5.47
CA ILE A 388 1.03 -13.20 5.54
C ILE A 388 1.45 -14.52 4.92
N GLU A 389 1.57 -15.55 5.74
CA GLU A 389 1.94 -16.87 5.25
C GLU A 389 0.86 -17.43 4.35
N LEU A 390 1.26 -17.78 3.14
CA LEU A 390 0.46 -18.67 2.30
C LEU A 390 0.61 -20.11 2.85
N PRO A 391 -0.46 -20.92 2.80
CA PRO A 391 -0.35 -22.31 3.16
C PRO A 391 0.39 -23.05 2.05
N TYR A 392 1.67 -23.34 2.24
CA TYR A 392 2.46 -24.17 1.33
C TYR A 392 2.42 -25.63 1.74
N GLU A 393 2.62 -26.53 0.78
CA GLU A 393 2.58 -27.98 0.99
C GLU A 393 3.64 -28.44 2.01
N ASN A 394 4.83 -27.86 1.93
CA ASN A 394 5.93 -28.13 2.85
C ASN A 394 6.95 -26.98 2.87
N ALA A 395 7.96 -27.12 3.74
CA ALA A 395 8.99 -26.10 3.93
C ALA A 395 9.86 -25.86 2.67
N GLU A 396 10.10 -26.89 1.83
CA GLU A 396 10.89 -26.73 0.60
C GLU A 396 10.13 -25.93 -0.45
N VAL A 397 8.84 -26.22 -0.62
CA VAL A 397 7.94 -25.44 -1.48
C VAL A 397 7.89 -23.99 -1.00
N LYS A 398 7.74 -23.76 0.32
CA LYS A 398 7.79 -22.42 0.90
C LYS A 398 9.11 -21.70 0.58
N LYS A 399 10.26 -22.35 0.75
CA LYS A 399 11.57 -21.78 0.46
C LYS A 399 11.78 -21.44 -1.01
N SER A 400 11.15 -22.18 -1.92
CA SER A 400 11.19 -21.92 -3.36
C SER A 400 10.17 -20.86 -3.81
N SER A 401 9.30 -20.39 -2.91
CA SER A 401 8.24 -19.44 -3.27
C SER A 401 8.80 -18.06 -3.56
N ILE A 402 8.27 -17.44 -4.61
CA ILE A 402 8.63 -16.10 -5.06
C ILE A 402 7.34 -15.30 -5.25
N GLY A 403 7.17 -14.26 -4.44
CA GLY A 403 6.08 -13.30 -4.62
C GLY A 403 6.57 -12.06 -5.36
N ILE A 404 6.13 -11.85 -6.59
CA ILE A 404 6.56 -10.75 -7.45
C ILE A 404 5.48 -9.70 -7.54
N TRP A 405 5.85 -8.43 -7.32
CA TRP A 405 5.02 -7.27 -7.61
C TRP A 405 5.44 -6.68 -8.95
N TYR A 406 4.56 -6.72 -9.93
CA TYR A 406 4.80 -6.18 -11.26
C TYR A 406 4.39 -4.71 -11.32
N ASN A 407 5.37 -3.84 -11.52
CA ASN A 407 5.13 -2.41 -11.67
C ASN A 407 4.24 -2.13 -12.90
N ASN A 408 3.19 -1.34 -12.69
CA ASN A 408 2.34 -0.84 -13.77
C ASN A 408 2.94 0.39 -14.50
N ASN A 409 4.14 0.85 -14.10
CA ASN A 409 4.86 2.05 -14.58
C ASN A 409 4.17 3.40 -14.28
N PHE A 410 3.21 3.43 -13.37
CA PHE A 410 2.50 4.64 -13.00
C PHE A 410 2.37 4.78 -11.49
N SER A 411 2.52 5.99 -10.97
CA SER A 411 2.33 6.32 -9.56
C SER A 411 1.54 7.61 -9.37
N MET A 412 0.64 7.60 -8.41
CA MET A 412 -0.02 8.82 -7.91
C MET A 412 0.82 9.54 -6.86
N GLN A 413 1.85 8.88 -6.33
CA GLN A 413 2.75 9.42 -5.30
C GLN A 413 4.02 9.95 -5.94
N ASN A 414 4.61 11.02 -5.40
CA ASN A 414 5.92 11.51 -5.87
C ASN A 414 7.02 10.50 -5.56
N LEU A 415 7.03 10.02 -4.32
CA LEU A 415 7.87 8.91 -3.87
C LEU A 415 7.06 7.99 -2.96
N TYR A 416 7.13 6.70 -3.23
CA TYR A 416 6.47 5.67 -2.45
C TYR A 416 7.46 4.59 -2.04
N LEU A 417 7.62 4.38 -0.74
CA LEU A 417 8.42 3.32 -0.17
C LEU A 417 7.51 2.20 0.33
N THR A 418 7.65 1.02 -0.24
CA THR A 418 7.06 -0.22 0.28
C THR A 418 8.15 -1.13 0.82
N ILE A 419 8.03 -1.53 2.08
CA ILE A 419 8.87 -2.60 2.66
C ILE A 419 8.00 -3.84 2.82
N LYS A 420 8.35 -4.89 2.08
CA LYS A 420 7.66 -6.18 2.10
C LYS A 420 8.50 -7.20 2.86
N HIS A 421 7.94 -7.78 3.91
CA HIS A 421 8.58 -8.86 4.63
C HIS A 421 8.33 -10.18 3.90
N ARG A 422 9.41 -10.82 3.42
CA ARG A 422 9.32 -12.07 2.67
C ARG A 422 9.07 -13.25 3.62
N CYS A 423 8.18 -14.16 3.22
CA CYS A 423 7.89 -15.36 3.99
C CYS A 423 8.89 -16.50 3.70
N ALA A 424 9.51 -16.49 2.52
CA ALA A 424 10.39 -17.58 2.07
C ALA A 424 11.69 -17.66 2.88
N ASP A 425 12.35 -16.52 3.07
CA ASP A 425 13.67 -16.39 3.69
C ASP A 425 13.75 -15.36 4.81
N ASN A 426 12.59 -14.88 5.29
CA ASN A 426 12.48 -13.88 6.36
C ASN A 426 13.21 -12.55 6.11
N GLY A 427 13.58 -12.24 4.87
CA GLY A 427 14.22 -10.97 4.50
C GLY A 427 13.24 -9.85 4.19
N PHE A 428 13.74 -8.64 3.92
CA PHE A 428 12.92 -7.54 3.42
C PHE A 428 13.18 -7.27 1.93
N ASP A 429 12.10 -7.02 1.17
CA ASP A 429 12.17 -6.31 -0.10
C ASP A 429 11.85 -4.85 0.16
N VAL A 430 12.76 -3.95 -0.19
CA VAL A 430 12.62 -2.50 -0.07
C VAL A 430 12.40 -1.94 -1.46
N ILE A 431 11.16 -1.55 -1.75
CA ILE A 431 10.71 -1.15 -3.06
C ILE A 431 10.45 0.35 -3.05
N TRP A 432 11.27 1.09 -3.77
CA TRP A 432 11.10 2.52 -3.99
C TRP A 432 10.45 2.75 -5.34
N GLU A 433 9.29 3.40 -5.38
CA GLU A 433 8.62 3.84 -6.58
C GLU A 433 8.69 5.36 -6.66
N TYR A 434 9.32 5.89 -7.70
CA TYR A 434 9.55 7.32 -7.90
C TYR A 434 9.10 7.78 -9.28
N LYS A 435 8.70 9.06 -9.39
CA LYS A 435 8.30 9.67 -10.66
C LYS A 435 9.49 10.03 -11.53
N LEU A 436 9.28 9.99 -12.85
CA LEU A 436 10.31 10.28 -13.86
C LEU A 436 10.47 11.77 -14.18
N ASP A 437 9.58 12.62 -13.69
CA ASP A 437 9.60 14.05 -13.98
C ASP A 437 10.57 14.86 -13.10
N GLU A 438 11.33 14.19 -12.24
CA GLU A 438 12.30 14.81 -11.32
C GLU A 438 13.72 14.37 -11.71
N ASP A 439 14.53 15.30 -12.17
CA ASP A 439 15.94 15.04 -12.53
C ASP A 439 16.73 14.56 -11.30
N GLY A 440 17.53 13.51 -11.48
CA GLY A 440 18.35 12.94 -10.41
C GLY A 440 17.59 12.09 -9.37
N ALA A 441 16.28 11.92 -9.49
CA ALA A 441 15.48 11.21 -8.49
C ALA A 441 15.99 9.79 -8.22
N ALA A 442 16.43 9.03 -9.22
CA ALA A 442 16.94 7.67 -9.02
C ALA A 442 18.21 7.65 -8.16
N GLU A 443 19.15 8.57 -8.39
CA GLU A 443 20.37 8.67 -7.60
C GLU A 443 20.06 9.10 -6.16
N ASP A 444 19.21 10.11 -5.99
CA ASP A 444 18.83 10.62 -4.67
C ASP A 444 18.08 9.56 -3.85
N VAL A 445 17.19 8.79 -4.48
CA VAL A 445 16.50 7.66 -3.84
C VAL A 445 17.46 6.55 -3.45
N ALA A 446 18.49 6.25 -4.26
CA ALA A 446 19.51 5.28 -3.90
C ALA A 446 20.34 5.75 -2.68
N ILE A 447 20.74 7.02 -2.64
CA ILE A 447 21.44 7.60 -1.50
C ILE A 447 20.53 7.61 -0.25
N LEU A 448 19.25 7.96 -0.41
CA LEU A 448 18.27 7.94 0.69
C LEU A 448 18.11 6.53 1.26
N HIS A 449 18.06 5.50 0.41
CA HIS A 449 18.01 4.10 0.81
C HIS A 449 19.23 3.72 1.67
N ASP A 450 20.43 4.00 1.19
CA ASP A 450 21.67 3.65 1.90
C ASP A 450 21.75 4.32 3.28
N LYS A 451 21.36 5.59 3.36
CA LYS A 451 21.33 6.33 4.62
C LYS A 451 20.26 5.78 5.57
N MET A 452 19.06 5.51 5.04
CA MET A 452 17.96 4.91 5.82
C MET A 452 18.39 3.58 6.42
N PHE A 453 18.95 2.68 5.60
CA PHE A 453 19.34 1.37 6.06
C PHE A 453 20.51 1.42 7.05
N LYS A 454 21.51 2.28 6.80
CA LYS A 454 22.61 2.53 7.73
C LYS A 454 22.09 3.03 9.09
N ALA A 455 21.16 3.97 9.12
CA ALA A 455 20.54 4.45 10.35
C ALA A 455 19.81 3.32 11.12
N ILE A 456 19.03 2.49 10.40
CA ILE A 456 18.34 1.32 10.98
C ILE A 456 19.35 0.36 11.62
N MET A 457 20.40 0.00 10.90
CA MET A 457 21.41 -0.96 11.39
C MET A 457 22.22 -0.43 12.57
N MET A 458 22.53 0.88 12.59
CA MET A 458 23.20 1.52 13.74
C MET A 458 22.29 1.47 14.98
N GLY A 459 21.01 1.81 14.83
CA GLY A 459 20.03 1.76 15.92
C GLY A 459 19.72 0.34 16.38
N ALA A 460 19.61 -0.63 15.48
CA ALA A 460 19.43 -2.04 15.82
C ALA A 460 20.63 -2.58 16.61
N LYS A 461 21.85 -2.23 16.22
CA LYS A 461 23.07 -2.64 16.92
C LYS A 461 23.21 -1.96 18.30
N ASN A 462 22.84 -0.71 18.42
CA ASN A 462 22.89 0.05 19.65
C ASN A 462 21.65 0.94 19.80
N PRO A 463 20.55 0.47 20.43
CA PRO A 463 19.34 1.25 20.63
C PRO A 463 19.51 2.49 21.52
N ASP A 464 20.60 2.58 22.28
CA ASP A 464 20.94 3.70 23.14
C ASP A 464 21.82 4.77 22.42
N ILE A 465 22.15 4.57 21.13
CA ILE A 465 22.87 5.54 20.30
C ILE A 465 22.01 6.82 20.14
N LYS A 466 22.61 7.99 20.23
CA LYS A 466 21.93 9.25 20.02
C LYS A 466 21.60 9.49 18.53
N ILE A 467 20.48 10.13 18.26
CA ILE A 467 20.09 10.51 16.89
C ILE A 467 21.14 11.44 16.26
N GLY A 468 21.73 12.34 17.02
CA GLY A 468 22.83 13.19 16.55
C GLY A 468 24.02 12.41 16.01
N GLU A 469 24.44 11.33 16.70
CA GLU A 469 25.52 10.45 16.24
C GLU A 469 25.16 9.69 14.95
N ILE A 470 23.89 9.26 14.83
CA ILE A 470 23.38 8.65 13.59
C ILE A 470 23.45 9.68 12.45
N LEU A 471 22.95 10.91 12.67
CA LEU A 471 22.95 11.97 11.67
C LEU A 471 24.38 12.35 11.23
N ASP A 472 25.35 12.34 12.15
CA ASP A 472 26.77 12.53 11.81
C ASP A 472 27.31 11.42 10.91
N ALA A 473 26.90 10.18 11.16
CA ALA A 473 27.34 9.02 10.39
C ALA A 473 26.69 8.94 8.99
N ILE A 474 25.50 9.53 8.81
CA ILE A 474 24.75 9.49 7.54
C ILE A 474 24.67 10.85 6.84
N LYS A 475 25.47 11.86 7.25
CA LYS A 475 25.50 13.16 6.57
C LYS A 475 25.74 13.02 5.06
N LEU A 476 25.28 14.01 4.28
CA LEU A 476 25.51 14.12 2.82
C LEU A 476 26.96 14.46 2.52
#